data_6a6cfc6f9f4cc8157ef0131c2200b387
#
_entry.id   6a6cfc6f9f4cc8157ef0131c2200b387
#
_cell.length_a   1.000
_cell.length_b   1.000
_cell.length_c   1.000
_cell.angle_alpha   90.00
_cell.angle_beta   90.00
_cell.angle_gamma   90.00
#
_symmetry.space_group_name_H-M   'P 1'
#
loop_
_entity.id
_entity.type
_entity.pdbx_description
1 polymer ?
#
loop_
_entity_poly.entity_id
_entity_poly.type
_entity_poly.pdbx_seq_one_letter_code
_entity_poly.pdbx_strand_id
1 'polypeptide(L)'
;MNSTCHREEPHALWHNPGMSFAEYSTLRRAVFVVALLNLAYFGVEFAVALAIGSVSLFADSVDFLEDASINLLILVALTWSAPRRALLGMVLAGILLVPGFATLWTAWDKFWLPLPPAPIPLTLAGTGALAVNLTCAVILARYRGHAGSLTRAAFLSARNDAFANIAIIAAGFVTAATLSGWPDLVVGLAIAAINADAAREVYAAAREERRAAVEEAAP
;
A
#
# COMPACT_ATOMS: atom_id res chain seq x y z
N MET A 1 54.87 1.72 8.10
CA MET A 1 53.63 1.93 8.88
C MET A 1 52.66 2.56 7.90
N ASN A 2 51.86 1.76 7.24
CA ASN A 2 50.86 2.17 6.26
C ASN A 2 49.48 1.86 6.87
N SER A 3 48.85 2.88 7.45
CA SER A 3 47.48 2.81 7.92
C SER A 3 46.54 3.07 6.76
N THR A 4 46.13 2.02 6.09
CA THR A 4 44.98 2.09 5.15
C THR A 4 43.72 2.19 6.00
N CYS A 5 43.24 3.42 6.09
CA CYS A 5 41.91 3.73 6.62
C CYS A 5 40.87 3.14 5.66
N HIS A 6 40.36 1.95 5.95
CA HIS A 6 39.17 1.41 5.29
C HIS A 6 37.98 2.33 5.68
N ARG A 7 37.63 3.23 4.78
CA ARG A 7 36.38 3.94 4.82
C ARG A 7 35.30 2.89 4.52
N GLU A 8 34.65 2.36 5.57
CA GLU A 8 33.49 1.51 5.40
C GLU A 8 32.43 2.31 4.64
N GLU A 9 32.20 1.92 3.41
CA GLU A 9 31.15 2.49 2.57
C GLU A 9 29.79 2.06 3.16
N PRO A 10 28.83 3.00 3.41
CA PRO A 10 27.50 2.67 3.95
C PRO A 10 26.61 1.88 2.99
N HIS A 11 27.14 1.43 1.87
CA HIS A 11 26.40 0.72 0.81
C HIS A 11 26.25 -0.78 1.01
N ALA A 12 26.82 -1.36 2.07
CA ALA A 12 26.94 -2.81 2.21
C ALA A 12 25.66 -3.56 2.64
N LEU A 13 24.64 -2.88 3.13
CA LEU A 13 23.47 -3.56 3.73
C LEU A 13 22.40 -4.00 2.71
N TRP A 14 22.46 -3.54 1.45
CA TRP A 14 21.44 -3.84 0.43
C TRP A 14 21.99 -4.46 -0.85
N HIS A 15 23.27 -4.75 -0.89
CA HIS A 15 23.87 -5.46 -2.03
C HIS A 15 23.60 -6.96 -1.85
N ASN A 16 22.56 -7.45 -2.51
CA ASN A 16 22.47 -8.89 -2.75
C ASN A 16 23.62 -9.24 -3.72
N PRO A 17 24.67 -9.96 -3.26
CA PRO A 17 25.90 -10.16 -4.03
C PRO A 17 25.73 -10.96 -5.33
N GLY A 18 24.49 -11.35 -5.66
CA GLY A 18 24.12 -12.08 -6.86
C GLY A 18 23.38 -11.29 -7.92
N MET A 19 23.08 -9.99 -7.70
CA MET A 19 22.28 -9.21 -8.67
C MET A 19 23.16 -8.33 -9.55
N SER A 20 23.04 -8.47 -10.88
CA SER A 20 23.75 -7.64 -11.83
C SER A 20 23.19 -6.19 -11.84
N PHE A 21 24.02 -5.23 -12.29
CA PHE A 21 23.60 -3.83 -12.40
C PHE A 21 22.37 -3.66 -13.33
N ALA A 22 22.27 -4.48 -14.37
CA ALA A 22 21.12 -4.50 -15.29
C ALA A 22 19.84 -4.97 -14.59
N GLU A 23 19.91 -6.03 -13.80
CA GLU A 23 18.77 -6.54 -13.00
C GLU A 23 18.29 -5.52 -11.96
N TYR A 24 19.23 -4.83 -11.30
CA TYR A 24 18.93 -3.75 -10.37
C TYR A 24 18.17 -2.59 -11.03
N SER A 25 18.63 -2.14 -12.19
CA SER A 25 17.95 -1.06 -12.93
C SER A 25 16.55 -1.45 -13.39
N THR A 26 16.35 -2.73 -13.74
CA THR A 26 15.06 -3.26 -14.16
C THR A 26 14.09 -3.39 -12.99
N LEU A 27 14.57 -3.88 -11.84
CA LEU A 27 13.80 -3.91 -10.59
C LEU A 27 13.32 -2.52 -10.19
N ARG A 28 14.22 -1.53 -10.20
CA ARG A 28 13.89 -0.15 -9.86
C ARG A 28 12.80 0.43 -10.76
N ARG A 29 12.84 0.15 -12.06
CA ARG A 29 11.79 0.54 -13.00
C ARG A 29 10.47 -0.17 -12.70
N ALA A 30 10.51 -1.46 -12.38
CA ALA A 30 9.32 -2.24 -12.03
C ALA A 30 8.63 -1.67 -10.79
N VAL A 31 9.38 -1.43 -9.71
CA VAL A 31 8.85 -0.82 -8.47
C VAL A 31 8.31 0.58 -8.72
N PHE A 32 8.97 1.39 -9.56
CA PHE A 32 8.47 2.72 -9.92
C PHE A 32 7.14 2.65 -10.69
N VAL A 33 7.02 1.74 -11.65
CA VAL A 33 5.77 1.53 -12.40
C VAL A 33 4.64 1.09 -11.47
N VAL A 34 4.92 0.16 -10.53
CA VAL A 34 3.93 -0.29 -9.54
C VAL A 34 3.50 0.88 -8.64
N ALA A 35 4.44 1.68 -8.13
CA ALA A 35 4.12 2.86 -7.33
C ALA A 35 3.22 3.85 -8.09
N LEU A 36 3.52 4.08 -9.38
CA LEU A 36 2.74 4.99 -10.22
C LEU A 36 1.34 4.45 -10.52
N LEU A 37 1.21 3.14 -10.79
CA LEU A 37 -0.09 2.50 -11.03
C LEU A 37 -0.98 2.60 -9.79
N ASN A 38 -0.44 2.28 -8.61
CA ASN A 38 -1.17 2.37 -7.35
C ASN A 38 -1.58 3.83 -7.05
N LEU A 39 -0.67 4.78 -7.21
CA LEU A 39 -0.97 6.19 -6.95
C LEU A 39 -2.02 6.75 -7.93
N ALA A 40 -1.94 6.37 -9.20
CA ALA A 40 -2.92 6.80 -10.21
C ALA A 40 -4.31 6.20 -9.91
N TYR A 41 -4.33 4.90 -9.56
CA TYR A 41 -5.60 4.24 -9.28
C TYR A 41 -6.21 4.68 -7.95
N PHE A 42 -5.42 4.97 -6.93
CA PHE A 42 -5.88 5.66 -5.73
C PHE A 42 -6.72 6.89 -6.07
N GLY A 43 -6.22 7.76 -6.96
CA GLY A 43 -6.95 8.97 -7.35
C GLY A 43 -8.30 8.68 -8.01
N VAL A 44 -8.36 7.66 -8.88
CA VAL A 44 -9.60 7.23 -9.55
C VAL A 44 -10.59 6.68 -8.53
N GLU A 45 -10.15 5.73 -7.71
CA GLU A 45 -11.02 5.02 -6.78
C GLU A 45 -11.53 5.92 -5.67
N PHE A 46 -10.66 6.76 -5.09
CA PHE A 46 -11.04 7.74 -4.08
C PHE A 46 -12.06 8.74 -4.61
N ALA A 47 -11.90 9.21 -5.87
CA ALA A 47 -12.88 10.10 -6.49
C ALA A 47 -14.23 9.41 -6.72
N VAL A 48 -14.24 8.14 -7.16
CA VAL A 48 -15.48 7.37 -7.31
C VAL A 48 -16.12 7.12 -5.95
N ALA A 49 -15.34 6.74 -4.93
CA ALA A 49 -15.81 6.53 -3.56
C ALA A 49 -16.51 7.78 -3.01
N LEU A 50 -15.93 8.97 -3.21
CA LEU A 50 -16.55 10.26 -2.86
C LEU A 50 -17.87 10.49 -3.60
N ALA A 51 -17.88 10.21 -4.90
CA ALA A 51 -19.05 10.51 -5.73
C ALA A 51 -20.27 9.64 -5.40
N ILE A 52 -20.05 8.36 -5.01
CA ILE A 52 -21.14 7.41 -4.73
C ILE A 52 -21.31 7.09 -3.25
N GLY A 53 -20.41 7.60 -2.38
CA GLY A 53 -20.40 7.34 -0.95
C GLY A 53 -20.16 5.86 -0.63
N SER A 54 -19.24 5.18 -1.30
CA SER A 54 -18.91 3.76 -1.05
C SER A 54 -17.87 3.62 0.05
N VAL A 55 -18.18 2.83 1.08
CA VAL A 55 -17.26 2.54 2.18
C VAL A 55 -16.17 1.59 1.72
N SER A 56 -16.52 0.58 0.92
CA SER A 56 -15.56 -0.41 0.44
C SER A 56 -14.51 0.21 -0.49
N LEU A 57 -14.92 1.12 -1.41
CA LEU A 57 -13.96 1.83 -2.26
C LEU A 57 -13.09 2.82 -1.47
N PHE A 58 -13.63 3.47 -0.44
CA PHE A 58 -12.79 4.28 0.44
C PHE A 58 -11.73 3.44 1.14
N ALA A 59 -12.11 2.28 1.68
CA ALA A 59 -11.18 1.39 2.35
C ALA A 59 -10.10 0.86 1.39
N ASP A 60 -10.49 0.41 0.20
CA ASP A 60 -9.59 -0.10 -0.84
C ASP A 60 -8.65 1.00 -1.39
N SER A 61 -9.14 2.25 -1.49
CA SER A 61 -8.28 3.37 -1.87
C SER A 61 -7.13 3.62 -0.86
N VAL A 62 -7.33 3.30 0.43
CA VAL A 62 -6.23 3.35 1.42
C VAL A 62 -5.12 2.39 1.04
N ASP A 63 -5.47 1.17 0.59
CA ASP A 63 -4.51 0.14 0.19
C ASP A 63 -3.66 0.58 -1.00
N PHE A 64 -4.29 1.16 -2.03
CA PHE A 64 -3.57 1.73 -3.17
C PHE A 64 -2.58 2.83 -2.76
N LEU A 65 -2.95 3.67 -1.80
CA LEU A 65 -2.06 4.72 -1.31
C LEU A 65 -0.94 4.15 -0.42
N GLU A 66 -1.25 3.13 0.38
CA GLU A 66 -0.27 2.40 1.19
C GLU A 66 0.74 1.69 0.30
N ASP A 67 0.30 0.94 -0.69
CA ASP A 67 1.14 0.25 -1.67
C ASP A 67 2.04 1.23 -2.45
N ALA A 68 1.49 2.36 -2.91
CA ALA A 68 2.28 3.42 -3.54
C ALA A 68 3.37 3.94 -2.60
N SER A 69 3.03 4.14 -1.32
CA SER A 69 3.93 4.63 -0.29
C SER A 69 5.07 3.64 0.01
N ILE A 70 4.75 2.36 0.16
CA ILE A 70 5.73 1.28 0.39
C ILE A 70 6.68 1.19 -0.82
N ASN A 71 6.15 1.15 -2.03
CA ASN A 71 6.97 1.09 -3.24
C ASN A 71 7.86 2.33 -3.41
N LEU A 72 7.37 3.52 -3.05
CA LEU A 72 8.18 4.75 -3.03
C LEU A 72 9.29 4.66 -1.98
N LEU A 73 9.01 4.14 -0.78
CA LEU A 73 10.02 3.93 0.26
C LEU A 73 11.10 2.93 -0.19
N ILE A 74 10.72 1.86 -0.91
CA ILE A 74 11.69 0.94 -1.52
C ILE A 74 12.63 1.68 -2.49
N LEU A 75 12.08 2.55 -3.33
CA LEU A 75 12.87 3.33 -4.31
C LEU A 75 13.88 4.27 -3.64
N VAL A 76 13.47 4.97 -2.58
CA VAL A 76 14.34 5.94 -1.90
C VAL A 76 15.27 5.29 -0.87
N ALA A 77 14.93 4.09 -0.37
CA ALA A 77 15.78 3.36 0.56
C ALA A 77 17.18 3.10 0.01
N LEU A 78 17.30 3.02 -1.31
CA LEU A 78 18.53 2.76 -2.03
C LEU A 78 19.46 3.97 -2.17
N THR A 79 18.95 5.19 -1.97
CA THR A 79 19.69 6.42 -2.27
C THR A 79 19.71 7.43 -1.12
N TRP A 80 18.80 7.32 -0.16
CA TRP A 80 18.63 8.31 0.90
C TRP A 80 19.23 7.84 2.23
N SER A 81 19.68 8.79 3.04
CA SER A 81 20.13 8.52 4.42
C SER A 81 18.95 8.09 5.32
N ALA A 82 19.24 7.30 6.34
CA ALA A 82 18.24 6.78 7.28
C ALA A 82 17.30 7.87 7.85
N PRO A 83 17.78 9.07 8.29
CA PRO A 83 16.89 10.12 8.80
C PRO A 83 15.90 10.64 7.75
N ARG A 84 16.32 10.75 6.47
CA ARG A 84 15.43 11.21 5.39
C ARG A 84 14.36 10.17 5.04
N ARG A 85 14.73 8.88 5.07
CA ARG A 85 13.76 7.78 4.88
C ARG A 85 12.72 7.76 6.00
N ALA A 86 13.15 7.90 7.25
CA ALA A 86 12.25 7.95 8.40
C ALA A 86 11.28 9.14 8.31
N LEU A 87 11.77 10.32 7.90
CA LEU A 87 10.92 11.50 7.70
C LEU A 87 9.88 11.25 6.60
N LEU A 88 10.30 10.69 5.45
CA LEU A 88 9.37 10.36 4.37
C LEU A 88 8.31 9.36 4.84
N GLY A 89 8.70 8.30 5.55
CA GLY A 89 7.77 7.31 6.11
C GLY A 89 6.73 7.94 7.05
N MET A 90 7.15 8.86 7.92
CA MET A 90 6.22 9.59 8.78
C MET A 90 5.24 10.48 8.00
N VAL A 91 5.72 11.17 6.97
CA VAL A 91 4.86 12.00 6.10
C VAL A 91 3.84 11.14 5.36
N LEU A 92 4.28 10.03 4.78
CA LEU A 92 3.38 9.09 4.08
C LEU A 92 2.35 8.49 5.04
N ALA A 93 2.76 8.07 6.24
CA ALA A 93 1.83 7.60 7.27
C ALA A 93 0.79 8.66 7.65
N GLY A 94 1.19 9.93 7.72
CA GLY A 94 0.25 11.04 7.95
C GLY A 94 -0.75 11.22 6.79
N ILE A 95 -0.30 11.06 5.56
CA ILE A 95 -1.16 11.17 4.36
C ILE A 95 -2.18 10.03 4.32
N LEU A 96 -1.80 8.81 4.72
CA LEU A 96 -2.69 7.64 4.79
C LEU A 96 -3.86 7.82 5.76
N LEU A 97 -3.72 8.70 6.77
CA LEU A 97 -4.83 8.98 7.69
C LEU A 97 -6.02 9.65 7.00
N VAL A 98 -5.79 10.41 5.91
CA VAL A 98 -6.87 11.15 5.22
C VAL A 98 -7.93 10.22 4.64
N PRO A 99 -7.61 9.27 3.74
CA PRO A 99 -8.60 8.33 3.24
C PRO A 99 -9.11 7.38 4.34
N GLY A 100 -8.27 7.01 5.32
CA GLY A 100 -8.68 6.23 6.49
C GLY A 100 -9.79 6.92 7.30
N PHE A 101 -9.66 8.23 7.58
CA PHE A 101 -10.72 9.00 8.22
C PHE A 101 -11.97 9.11 7.33
N ALA A 102 -11.82 9.28 6.02
CA ALA A 102 -12.95 9.29 5.10
C ALA A 102 -13.72 7.97 5.12
N THR A 103 -13.02 6.84 5.17
CA THR A 103 -13.62 5.50 5.33
C THR A 103 -14.45 5.41 6.61
N LEU A 104 -13.87 5.76 7.75
CA LEU A 104 -14.56 5.70 9.05
C LEU A 104 -15.75 6.66 9.12
N TRP A 105 -15.61 7.87 8.57
CA TRP A 105 -16.70 8.83 8.53
C TRP A 105 -17.87 8.33 7.67
N THR A 106 -17.57 7.84 6.47
CA THR A 106 -18.59 7.30 5.56
C THR A 106 -19.25 6.05 6.15
N ALA A 107 -18.48 5.19 6.81
CA ALA A 107 -19.02 4.02 7.50
C ALA A 107 -19.96 4.41 8.64
N TRP A 108 -19.60 5.44 9.43
CA TRP A 108 -20.45 5.98 10.48
C TRP A 108 -21.77 6.51 9.95
N ASP A 109 -21.74 7.34 8.92
CA ASP A 109 -22.97 7.89 8.29
C ASP A 109 -23.85 6.77 7.74
N LYS A 110 -23.27 5.78 7.07
CA LYS A 110 -23.99 4.65 6.49
C LYS A 110 -24.53 3.65 7.52
N PHE A 111 -23.91 3.57 8.67
CA PHE A 111 -24.45 2.73 9.75
C PHE A 111 -25.84 3.20 10.20
N TRP A 112 -26.05 4.52 10.25
CA TRP A 112 -27.35 5.10 10.62
C TRP A 112 -28.32 5.19 9.45
N LEU A 113 -27.81 5.40 8.24
CA LEU A 113 -28.61 5.50 7.04
C LEU A 113 -27.93 4.73 5.88
N PRO A 114 -28.16 3.40 5.77
CA PRO A 114 -27.47 2.54 4.83
C PRO A 114 -27.94 2.73 3.39
N LEU A 115 -27.77 3.94 2.86
CA LEU A 115 -28.05 4.23 1.45
C LEU A 115 -27.12 3.41 0.56
N PRO A 116 -27.66 2.69 -0.43
CA PRO A 116 -26.84 1.91 -1.34
C PRO A 116 -25.99 2.83 -2.22
N PRO A 117 -24.69 2.55 -2.41
CA PRO A 117 -23.92 3.20 -3.44
C PRO A 117 -24.45 2.81 -4.82
N ALA A 118 -24.15 3.62 -5.86
CA ALA A 118 -24.51 3.26 -7.23
C ALA A 118 -23.79 1.96 -7.65
N PRO A 119 -24.48 0.85 -7.96
CA PRO A 119 -23.86 -0.46 -8.13
C PRO A 119 -22.93 -0.54 -9.35
N ILE A 120 -23.26 0.16 -10.45
CA ILE A 120 -22.47 0.14 -11.68
C ILE A 120 -21.09 0.80 -11.46
N PRO A 121 -20.98 2.05 -10.97
CA PRO A 121 -19.68 2.63 -10.65
C PRO A 121 -18.90 1.81 -9.61
N LEU A 122 -19.56 1.26 -8.59
CA LEU A 122 -18.93 0.41 -7.58
C LEU A 122 -18.28 -0.83 -8.22
N THR A 123 -19.02 -1.56 -9.05
CA THR A 123 -18.52 -2.77 -9.72
C THR A 123 -17.41 -2.44 -10.73
N LEU A 124 -17.54 -1.34 -11.47
CA LEU A 124 -16.53 -0.91 -12.46
C LEU A 124 -15.23 -0.49 -11.77
N ALA A 125 -15.31 0.28 -10.68
CA ALA A 125 -14.13 0.66 -9.91
C ALA A 125 -13.44 -0.56 -9.31
N GLY A 126 -14.17 -1.46 -8.62
CA GLY A 126 -13.58 -2.69 -8.10
C GLY A 126 -12.97 -3.60 -9.18
N THR A 127 -13.57 -3.63 -10.39
CA THR A 127 -13.00 -4.39 -11.53
C THR A 127 -11.69 -3.76 -12.02
N GLY A 128 -11.63 -2.45 -12.10
CA GLY A 128 -10.40 -1.73 -12.43
C GLY A 128 -9.32 -1.91 -11.36
N ALA A 129 -9.69 -1.83 -10.08
CA ALA A 129 -8.81 -2.12 -8.95
C ALA A 129 -8.20 -3.53 -9.05
N LEU A 130 -9.04 -4.54 -9.28
CA LEU A 130 -8.59 -5.91 -9.50
C LEU A 130 -7.58 -6.01 -10.64
N ALA A 131 -7.85 -5.35 -11.78
CA ALA A 131 -6.94 -5.37 -12.93
C ALA A 131 -5.59 -4.72 -12.61
N VAL A 132 -5.57 -3.61 -11.87
CA VAL A 132 -4.35 -2.92 -11.42
C VAL A 132 -3.57 -3.80 -10.44
N ASN A 133 -4.21 -4.33 -9.41
CA ASN A 133 -3.55 -5.17 -8.40
C ASN A 133 -2.99 -6.47 -8.99
N LEU A 134 -3.72 -7.13 -9.91
CA LEU A 134 -3.19 -8.29 -10.64
C LEU A 134 -1.99 -7.91 -11.52
N THR A 135 -2.03 -6.74 -12.16
CA THR A 135 -0.89 -6.24 -12.97
C THR A 135 0.33 -5.99 -12.08
N CYS A 136 0.15 -5.33 -10.94
CA CYS A 136 1.21 -5.10 -9.94
C CYS A 136 1.78 -6.43 -9.43
N ALA A 137 0.92 -7.38 -9.06
CA ALA A 137 1.32 -8.71 -8.62
C ALA A 137 2.14 -9.45 -9.70
N VAL A 138 1.74 -9.41 -10.96
CA VAL A 138 2.49 -10.03 -12.07
C VAL A 138 3.84 -9.37 -12.30
N ILE A 139 3.92 -8.04 -12.21
CA ILE A 139 5.18 -7.29 -12.33
C ILE A 139 6.13 -7.71 -11.20
N LEU A 140 5.67 -7.69 -9.94
CA LEU A 140 6.47 -8.00 -8.75
C LEU A 140 6.82 -9.49 -8.62
N ALA A 141 5.97 -10.39 -9.14
CA ALA A 141 6.21 -11.83 -9.13
C ALA A 141 7.53 -12.23 -9.77
N ARG A 142 7.98 -11.49 -10.79
CA ARG A 142 9.26 -11.73 -11.49
C ARG A 142 10.48 -11.54 -10.59
N TYR A 143 10.34 -10.72 -9.54
CA TYR A 143 11.44 -10.32 -8.65
C TYR A 143 11.34 -10.92 -7.24
N ARG A 144 10.25 -11.60 -6.89
CA ARG A 144 9.98 -12.14 -5.54
C ARG A 144 11.04 -13.09 -5.00
N GLY A 145 11.79 -13.76 -5.88
CA GLY A 145 12.81 -14.73 -5.52
C GLY A 145 14.22 -14.13 -5.37
N HIS A 146 14.47 -12.93 -5.90
CA HIS A 146 15.81 -12.36 -6.02
C HIS A 146 15.99 -11.02 -5.32
N ALA A 147 14.90 -10.31 -5.03
CA ALA A 147 14.93 -8.89 -4.62
C ALA A 147 14.66 -8.64 -3.12
N GLY A 148 14.78 -9.65 -2.27
CA GLY A 148 14.66 -9.49 -0.83
C GLY A 148 13.23 -9.50 -0.28
N SER A 149 13.11 -9.29 1.04
CA SER A 149 11.86 -9.41 1.79
C SER A 149 10.81 -8.36 1.40
N LEU A 150 11.22 -7.12 1.13
CA LEU A 150 10.31 -6.01 0.79
C LEU A 150 9.56 -6.25 -0.52
N THR A 151 10.26 -6.72 -1.59
CA THR A 151 9.60 -7.03 -2.87
C THR A 151 8.66 -8.21 -2.75
N ARG A 152 9.00 -9.18 -1.89
CA ARG A 152 8.10 -10.29 -1.58
C ARG A 152 6.86 -9.82 -0.83
N ALA A 153 7.02 -8.92 0.12
CA ALA A 153 5.89 -8.31 0.85
C ALA A 153 4.97 -7.54 -0.08
N ALA A 154 5.51 -6.67 -0.95
CA ALA A 154 4.72 -5.93 -1.94
C ALA A 154 3.96 -6.84 -2.93
N PHE A 155 4.56 -7.98 -3.34
CA PHE A 155 3.86 -8.99 -4.13
C PHE A 155 2.68 -9.62 -3.36
N LEU A 156 2.88 -9.94 -2.09
CA LEU A 156 1.84 -10.57 -1.26
C LEU A 156 0.71 -9.57 -0.97
N SER A 157 1.02 -8.29 -0.75
CA SER A 157 0.05 -7.20 -0.63
C SER A 157 -0.83 -7.15 -1.88
N ALA A 158 -0.27 -6.85 -3.04
CA ALA A 158 -1.02 -6.75 -4.29
C ALA A 158 -1.89 -8.00 -4.62
N ARG A 159 -1.45 -9.19 -4.18
CA ARG A 159 -2.25 -10.41 -4.31
C ARG A 159 -3.44 -10.41 -3.35
N ASN A 160 -3.25 -9.98 -2.11
CA ASN A 160 -4.32 -9.94 -1.11
C ASN A 160 -5.37 -8.89 -1.47
N ASP A 161 -4.95 -7.73 -1.97
CA ASP A 161 -5.84 -6.67 -2.43
C ASP A 161 -6.69 -7.12 -3.62
N ALA A 162 -6.14 -7.97 -4.50
CA ALA A 162 -6.93 -8.61 -5.55
C ALA A 162 -8.10 -9.46 -4.99
N PHE A 163 -7.96 -10.10 -3.83
CA PHE A 163 -9.08 -10.78 -3.17
C PHE A 163 -10.08 -9.80 -2.57
N ALA A 164 -9.62 -8.70 -1.98
CA ALA A 164 -10.49 -7.63 -1.49
C ALA A 164 -11.33 -7.04 -2.63
N ASN A 165 -10.73 -6.80 -3.78
CA ASN A 165 -11.45 -6.29 -4.96
C ASN A 165 -12.52 -7.26 -5.48
N ILE A 166 -12.29 -8.57 -5.42
CA ILE A 166 -13.32 -9.57 -5.73
C ILE A 166 -14.51 -9.43 -4.77
N ALA A 167 -14.25 -9.18 -3.48
CA ALA A 167 -15.30 -8.95 -2.51
C ALA A 167 -16.08 -7.63 -2.79
N ILE A 168 -15.39 -6.56 -3.22
CA ILE A 168 -16.03 -5.30 -3.64
C ILE A 168 -16.94 -5.51 -4.86
N ILE A 169 -16.46 -6.24 -5.87
CA ILE A 169 -17.24 -6.56 -7.06
C ILE A 169 -18.49 -7.36 -6.65
N ALA A 170 -18.34 -8.37 -5.79
CA ALA A 170 -19.46 -9.14 -5.28
C ALA A 170 -20.45 -8.26 -4.49
N ALA A 171 -19.95 -7.33 -3.64
CA ALA A 171 -20.78 -6.37 -2.95
C ALA A 171 -21.58 -5.49 -3.94
N GLY A 172 -20.96 -5.08 -5.05
CA GLY A 172 -21.64 -4.33 -6.12
C GLY A 172 -22.82 -5.10 -6.72
N PHE A 173 -22.63 -6.39 -7.03
CA PHE A 173 -23.71 -7.24 -7.53
C PHE A 173 -24.81 -7.48 -6.49
N VAL A 174 -24.46 -7.73 -5.23
CA VAL A 174 -25.43 -7.91 -4.16
C VAL A 174 -26.18 -6.60 -3.90
N THR A 175 -25.52 -5.45 -3.91
CA THR A 175 -26.14 -4.13 -3.80
C THR A 175 -27.13 -3.88 -4.94
N ALA A 176 -26.79 -4.26 -6.18
CA ALA A 176 -27.70 -4.16 -7.32
C ALA A 176 -28.95 -5.02 -7.17
N ALA A 177 -28.82 -6.22 -6.60
CA ALA A 177 -29.92 -7.16 -6.41
C ALA A 177 -30.80 -6.81 -5.19
N THR A 178 -30.22 -6.28 -4.12
CA THR A 178 -30.91 -6.05 -2.84
C THR A 178 -31.32 -4.61 -2.61
N LEU A 179 -30.76 -3.67 -3.37
CA LEU A 179 -30.89 -2.21 -3.19
C LEU A 179 -30.52 -1.77 -1.76
N SER A 180 -29.55 -2.46 -1.14
CA SER A 180 -29.10 -2.26 0.24
C SER A 180 -27.66 -1.72 0.27
N GLY A 181 -27.36 -0.83 1.22
CA GLY A 181 -26.00 -0.35 1.49
C GLY A 181 -25.17 -1.29 2.38
N TRP A 182 -25.77 -2.32 2.97
CA TRP A 182 -25.07 -3.21 3.87
C TRP A 182 -23.93 -4.02 3.25
N PRO A 183 -24.03 -4.56 2.02
CA PRO A 183 -22.92 -5.29 1.42
C PRO A 183 -21.65 -4.44 1.29
N ASP A 184 -21.79 -3.21 0.83
CA ASP A 184 -20.68 -2.24 0.72
C ASP A 184 -20.09 -1.89 2.09
N LEU A 185 -20.94 -1.62 3.07
CA LEU A 185 -20.52 -1.31 4.45
C LEU A 185 -19.75 -2.46 5.10
N VAL A 186 -20.25 -3.69 4.99
CA VAL A 186 -19.61 -4.88 5.59
C VAL A 186 -18.25 -5.14 4.95
N VAL A 187 -18.17 -5.10 3.63
CA VAL A 187 -16.89 -5.30 2.91
C VAL A 187 -15.92 -4.18 3.23
N GLY A 188 -16.37 -2.92 3.23
CA GLY A 188 -15.51 -1.78 3.56
C GLY A 188 -14.97 -1.82 4.99
N LEU A 189 -15.80 -2.20 5.98
CA LEU A 189 -15.35 -2.36 7.37
C LEU A 189 -14.37 -3.54 7.51
N ALA A 190 -14.56 -4.63 6.76
CA ALA A 190 -13.65 -5.76 6.78
C ALA A 190 -12.27 -5.37 6.22
N ILE A 191 -12.23 -4.66 5.09
CA ILE A 191 -10.98 -4.13 4.49
C ILE A 191 -10.33 -3.15 5.47
N ALA A 192 -11.07 -2.17 6.00
CA ALA A 192 -10.54 -1.20 6.94
C ALA A 192 -9.96 -1.84 8.22
N ALA A 193 -10.54 -2.93 8.70
CA ALA A 193 -10.02 -3.66 9.85
C ALA A 193 -8.69 -4.35 9.54
N ILE A 194 -8.55 -4.94 8.35
CA ILE A 194 -7.31 -5.56 7.88
C ILE A 194 -6.21 -4.50 7.75
N ASN A 195 -6.53 -3.35 7.15
CA ASN A 195 -5.58 -2.24 6.97
C ASN A 195 -5.14 -1.61 8.30
N ALA A 196 -6.05 -1.50 9.27
CA ALA A 196 -5.71 -1.00 10.59
C ALA A 196 -4.70 -1.92 11.32
N ASP A 197 -4.75 -3.21 11.07
CA ASP A 197 -3.80 -4.17 11.64
C ASP A 197 -2.43 -4.06 10.96
N ALA A 198 -2.39 -3.97 9.63
CA ALA A 198 -1.17 -3.72 8.87
C ALA A 198 -0.49 -2.39 9.26
N ALA A 199 -1.26 -1.32 9.42
CA ALA A 199 -0.73 -0.02 9.85
C ALA A 199 -0.12 -0.07 11.27
N ARG A 200 -0.67 -0.89 12.18
CA ARG A 200 -0.09 -1.11 13.52
C ARG A 200 1.26 -1.82 13.44
N GLU A 201 1.39 -2.82 12.60
CA GLU A 201 2.65 -3.57 12.42
C GLU A 201 3.75 -2.66 11.86
N VAL A 202 3.43 -1.84 10.84
CA VAL A 202 4.38 -0.87 10.27
C VAL A 202 4.80 0.17 11.32
N TYR A 203 3.86 0.69 12.11
CA TYR A 203 4.17 1.64 13.18
C TYR A 203 5.05 1.03 14.27
N ALA A 204 4.77 -0.21 14.66
CA ALA A 204 5.56 -0.93 15.66
C ALA A 204 7.01 -1.14 15.17
N ALA A 205 7.19 -1.58 13.93
CA ALA A 205 8.51 -1.76 13.33
C ALA A 205 9.29 -0.44 13.23
N ALA A 206 8.66 0.65 12.79
CA ALA A 206 9.29 1.97 12.71
C ALA A 206 9.69 2.52 14.10
N ARG A 207 8.90 2.22 15.12
CA ARG A 207 9.20 2.60 16.50
C ARG A 207 10.38 1.82 17.08
N GLU A 208 10.52 0.54 16.74
CA GLU A 208 11.67 -0.30 17.14
C GLU A 208 12.95 0.18 16.46
N GLU A 209 12.94 0.44 15.15
CA GLU A 209 14.09 1.02 14.44
C GLU A 209 14.56 2.34 15.06
N ARG A 210 13.59 3.21 15.42
CA ARG A 210 13.92 4.49 16.06
C ARG A 210 14.54 4.30 17.45
N ARG A 211 14.07 3.32 18.23
CA ARG A 211 14.64 3.02 19.55
C ARG A 211 16.05 2.48 19.43
N ALA A 212 16.29 1.50 18.53
CA ALA A 212 17.61 0.96 18.27
C ALA A 212 18.60 2.06 17.83
N ALA A 213 18.21 2.96 16.94
CA ALA A 213 19.03 4.08 16.50
C ALA A 213 19.37 5.10 17.62
N VAL A 214 18.46 5.28 18.60
CA VAL A 214 18.72 6.15 19.77
C VAL A 214 19.65 5.48 20.77
N GLU A 215 19.51 4.16 20.98
CA GLU A 215 20.39 3.36 21.86
C GLU A 215 21.83 3.27 21.30
N GLU A 216 21.98 3.13 19.98
CA GLU A 216 23.29 3.10 19.31
C GLU A 216 23.97 4.49 19.30
N ALA A 217 23.23 5.57 19.40
CA ALA A 217 23.75 6.95 19.48
C ALA A 217 24.01 7.43 20.91
N ALA A 218 23.67 6.65 21.93
CA ALA A 218 23.94 6.97 23.33
C ALA A 218 25.42 6.70 23.64
N PRO A 219 26.14 7.68 24.28
CA PRO A 219 27.58 7.58 24.55
C PRO A 219 27.94 6.50 25.59
#